data_664161f83ffe2b24bfd5edee4ad5e46b
#
_entry.id   664161f83ffe2b24bfd5edee4ad5e46b
#
_cell.length_a   1.000
_cell.length_b   1.000
_cell.length_c   1.000
_cell.angle_alpha   90.00
_cell.angle_beta   90.00
_cell.angle_gamma   90.00
#
_symmetry.space_group_name_H-M   'P 1'
#
loop_
_entity.id
_entity.type
_entity.pdbx_description
1 polymer ?
#
loop_
_entity_poly.entity_id
_entity_poly.type
_entity_poly.pdbx_seq_one_letter_code
_entity_poly.pdbx_strand_id
1 'polypeptide(L)'
;MAKWRRNKSLTKRWQKNHLIKKFGALCHICGLPFNNKKEITLDHLVPASRGGFDLLENYGLAHFSCNQSKGDMTEEEFKEFQKGGILVE
;
A
#
# COMPACT_ATOMS: atom_id res chain seq x y z
N MET A 1 -1.22 27.19 8.76
CA MET A 1 -0.34 27.15 7.94
C MET A 1 0.70 26.19 8.06
N ALA A 2 1.31 26.09 9.05
CA ALA A 2 2.36 25.16 9.19
C ALA A 2 1.92 23.76 9.07
N LYS A 3 0.70 23.47 9.37
CA LYS A 3 0.31 22.15 9.32
C LYS A 3 0.40 21.51 7.99
N TRP A 4 0.06 22.16 6.95
CA TRP A 4 0.13 21.48 5.69
C TRP A 4 1.58 21.27 5.30
N ARG A 5 2.49 21.98 5.88
CA ARG A 5 3.85 21.73 5.59
C ARG A 5 4.29 20.46 6.21
N ARG A 6 3.66 20.04 7.26
CA ARG A 6 4.03 18.81 7.89
C ARG A 6 3.81 17.66 6.98
N ASN A 7 2.81 17.73 6.11
CA ASN A 7 2.58 16.66 5.20
C ASN A 7 3.76 16.49 4.29
N LYS A 8 4.40 17.57 3.93
CA LYS A 8 5.53 17.46 3.06
C LYS A 8 6.70 16.87 3.76
N SER A 9 6.78 17.00 5.05
CA SER A 9 7.91 16.46 5.76
C SER A 9 7.69 15.05 6.27
N LEU A 10 6.54 14.47 6.02
CA LEU A 10 6.32 13.10 6.43
C LEU A 10 7.15 12.20 5.55
N THR A 11 8.11 11.52 6.13
CA THR A 11 8.97 10.63 5.38
C THR A 11 8.25 9.31 5.19
N LYS A 12 8.73 8.53 4.25
CA LYS A 12 8.19 7.21 4.04
C LYS A 12 8.37 6.36 5.29
N ARG A 13 9.48 6.56 5.97
CA ARG A 13 9.74 5.83 7.19
C ARG A 13 8.70 6.13 8.25
N TRP A 14 8.37 7.40 8.43
CA TRP A 14 7.38 7.79 9.40
C TRP A 14 6.01 7.22 9.03
N GLN A 15 5.68 7.28 7.75
CA GLN A 15 4.40 6.79 7.28
C GLN A 15 4.29 5.28 7.47
N LYS A 16 5.36 4.55 7.19
CA LYS A 16 5.35 3.11 7.40
C LYS A 16 5.17 2.77 8.87
N ASN A 17 5.89 3.48 9.74
CA ASN A 17 5.78 3.23 11.17
C ASN A 17 4.38 3.53 11.68
N HIS A 18 3.77 4.58 11.16
CA HIS A 18 2.42 4.95 11.56
C HIS A 18 1.44 3.85 11.15
N LEU A 19 1.58 3.34 9.94
CA LEU A 19 0.68 2.30 9.46
C LEU A 19 0.91 0.98 10.20
N ILE A 20 2.14 0.70 10.58
CA ILE A 20 2.44 -0.48 11.37
C ILE A 20 1.73 -0.39 12.72
N LYS A 21 1.76 0.78 13.33
CA LYS A 21 1.08 0.95 14.60
C LYS A 21 -0.41 0.82 14.48
N LYS A 22 -0.95 1.32 13.39
CA LYS A 22 -2.39 1.33 13.22
C LYS A 22 -2.95 -0.02 12.79
N PHE A 23 -2.29 -0.69 11.87
CA PHE A 23 -2.80 -1.93 11.30
C PHE A 23 -1.96 -3.18 11.57
N GLY A 24 -0.80 -3.01 12.15
CA GLY A 24 0.11 -4.13 12.34
C GLY A 24 1.04 -4.27 11.16
N ALA A 25 2.13 -4.97 11.34
CA ALA A 25 3.15 -5.14 10.31
C ALA A 25 2.80 -6.32 9.41
N LEU A 26 1.72 -6.15 8.67
CA LEU A 26 1.26 -7.19 7.75
C LEU A 26 1.01 -6.57 6.38
N CYS A 27 1.28 -7.34 5.35
CA CYS A 27 1.02 -6.91 3.99
C CYS A 27 -0.49 -6.88 3.77
N HIS A 28 -1.02 -5.77 3.28
CA HIS A 28 -2.47 -5.67 3.10
C HIS A 28 -2.93 -6.50 1.90
N ILE A 29 -2.00 -6.96 1.08
CA ILE A 29 -2.34 -7.74 -0.09
C ILE A 29 -2.37 -9.24 0.22
N CYS A 30 -1.28 -9.78 0.73
CA CYS A 30 -1.21 -11.21 1.01
C CYS A 30 -1.49 -11.58 2.46
N GLY A 31 -1.50 -10.60 3.35
CA GLY A 31 -1.81 -10.86 4.75
C GLY A 31 -0.66 -11.44 5.56
N LEU A 32 0.48 -11.62 4.95
CA LEU A 32 1.61 -12.20 5.65
C LEU A 32 2.53 -11.14 6.23
N PRO A 33 3.28 -11.48 7.27
CA PRO A 33 4.18 -10.52 7.87
C PRO A 33 5.40 -10.28 6.98
N PHE A 34 6.17 -9.25 7.32
CA PHE A 34 7.38 -8.93 6.58
C PHE A 34 8.58 -9.55 7.30
N ASN A 35 9.56 -10.00 6.54
CA ASN A 35 10.76 -10.58 7.12
C ASN A 35 11.67 -9.50 7.69
N ASN A 36 11.66 -8.34 7.06
CA ASN A 36 12.42 -7.21 7.60
C ASN A 36 11.82 -5.93 7.07
N LYS A 37 12.24 -4.82 7.64
CA LYS A 37 11.67 -3.54 7.27
C LYS A 37 11.94 -3.13 5.85
N LYS A 38 12.97 -3.66 5.24
CA LYS A 38 13.29 -3.30 3.87
C LYS A 38 12.27 -3.84 2.88
N GLU A 39 11.53 -4.87 3.29
CA GLU A 39 10.53 -5.43 2.42
C GLU A 39 9.25 -4.62 2.42
N ILE A 40 9.10 -3.72 3.37
CA ILE A 40 7.87 -2.97 3.51
C ILE A 40 7.86 -1.82 2.52
N THR A 41 6.84 -1.77 1.68
CA THR A 41 6.65 -0.65 0.78
C THR A 41 5.30 -0.03 1.04
N LEU A 42 5.15 1.21 0.60
CA LEU A 42 3.87 1.89 0.67
C LEU A 42 3.17 1.71 -0.65
N ASP A 43 1.98 1.18 -0.59
CA ASP A 43 1.20 0.91 -1.79
C ASP A 43 -0.02 1.82 -1.81
N HIS A 44 -0.28 2.47 -2.94
CA HIS A 44 -1.48 3.27 -3.09
C HIS A 44 -2.67 2.33 -3.19
N LEU A 45 -3.63 2.50 -2.32
CA LEU A 45 -4.83 1.66 -2.38
C LEU A 45 -5.57 1.96 -3.67
N VAL A 46 -5.67 3.25 -4.01
CA VAL A 46 -6.15 3.65 -5.33
C VAL A 46 -4.92 4.20 -6.03
N PRO A 47 -4.51 3.60 -7.14
CA PRO A 47 -3.29 4.03 -7.83
C PRO A 47 -3.31 5.49 -8.25
N ALA A 48 -2.15 6.11 -8.23
CA ALA A 48 -2.05 7.50 -8.64
C ALA A 48 -2.55 7.69 -10.07
N SER A 49 -2.28 6.74 -10.93
CA SER A 49 -2.73 6.81 -12.31
C SER A 49 -4.25 6.77 -12.44
N ARG A 50 -4.93 6.41 -11.37
CA ARG A 50 -6.38 6.34 -11.37
C ARG A 50 -6.99 7.34 -10.39
N GLY A 51 -6.25 8.40 -10.12
CA GLY A 51 -6.77 9.47 -9.28
C GLY A 51 -6.49 9.34 -7.79
N GLY A 52 -5.68 8.38 -7.40
CA GLY A 52 -5.35 8.23 -5.98
C GLY A 52 -4.45 9.33 -5.50
N PHE A 53 -4.68 9.81 -4.29
CA PHE A 53 -3.87 10.86 -3.72
C PHE A 53 -2.72 10.30 -2.89
N ASP A 54 -1.70 11.13 -2.70
CA ASP A 54 -0.57 10.75 -1.85
C ASP A 54 -0.90 11.13 -0.41
N LEU A 55 -1.94 10.53 0.11
CA LEU A 55 -2.37 10.78 1.48
C LEU A 55 -2.21 9.51 2.29
N LEU A 56 -1.94 9.67 3.56
CA LEU A 56 -1.73 8.53 4.44
C LEU A 56 -2.88 7.54 4.38
N GLU A 57 -4.11 8.02 4.28
CA GLU A 57 -5.25 7.12 4.23
C GLU A 57 -5.34 6.37 2.91
N ASN A 58 -4.56 6.74 1.92
CA ASN A 58 -4.56 6.01 0.65
C ASN A 58 -3.37 5.08 0.53
N TYR A 59 -2.68 4.79 1.65
CA TYR A 59 -1.55 3.90 1.62
C TYR A 59 -1.80 2.65 2.44
N GLY A 60 -1.25 1.55 1.98
CA GLY A 60 -1.23 0.32 2.75
C GLY A 60 0.19 -0.20 2.74
N LEU A 61 0.51 -1.07 3.68
CA LEU A 61 1.82 -1.69 3.72
C LEU A 61 1.79 -2.92 2.84
N ALA A 62 2.78 -3.10 2.02
CA ALA A 62 2.83 -4.25 1.13
C ALA A 62 4.25 -4.71 0.90
N HIS A 63 4.41 -6.00 0.61
CA HIS A 63 5.68 -6.50 0.16
C HIS A 63 5.97 -5.87 -1.19
N PHE A 64 7.22 -5.64 -1.48
CA PHE A 64 7.61 -5.06 -2.75
C PHE A 64 7.07 -5.91 -3.91
N SER A 65 7.19 -7.23 -3.80
CA SER A 65 6.72 -8.11 -4.87
C SER A 65 5.20 -8.06 -5.03
N CYS A 66 4.48 -7.98 -3.92
CA CYS A 66 3.03 -7.89 -3.98
C CYS A 66 2.62 -6.57 -4.62
N ASN A 67 3.32 -5.50 -4.26
CA ASN A 67 3.06 -4.19 -4.78
C ASN A 67 3.30 -4.16 -6.30
N GLN A 68 4.39 -4.77 -6.74
CA GLN A 68 4.68 -4.84 -8.16
C GLN A 68 3.63 -5.65 -8.91
N SER A 69 3.19 -6.75 -8.34
CA SER A 69 2.18 -7.58 -8.97
C SER A 69 0.85 -6.85 -9.10
N LYS A 70 0.52 -6.04 -8.10
CA LYS A 70 -0.72 -5.31 -8.11
C LYS A 70 -0.69 -4.22 -9.18
N GLY A 71 0.46 -3.57 -9.34
CA GLY A 71 0.59 -2.53 -10.36
C GLY A 71 -0.45 -1.45 -10.21
N ASP A 72 -1.14 -1.15 -11.29
CA ASP A 72 -2.15 -0.10 -11.32
C ASP A 72 -3.54 -0.57 -10.96
N MET A 73 -3.68 -1.75 -10.43
CA MET A 73 -4.98 -2.23 -10.02
C MET A 73 -5.32 -1.68 -8.64
N THR A 74 -6.61 -1.52 -8.37
CA THR A 74 -7.03 -1.19 -7.02
C THR A 74 -6.91 -2.48 -6.22
N GLU A 75 -7.02 -2.36 -4.91
CA GLU A 75 -6.93 -3.53 -4.06
C GLU A 75 -8.02 -4.53 -4.41
N GLU A 76 -9.21 -4.04 -4.68
CA GLU A 76 -10.32 -4.92 -5.03
C GLU A 76 -10.08 -5.63 -6.35
N GLU A 77 -9.57 -4.91 -7.33
CA GLU A 77 -9.29 -5.50 -8.63
C GLU A 77 -8.24 -6.59 -8.50
N PHE A 78 -7.21 -6.33 -7.70
CA PHE A 78 -6.15 -7.29 -7.54
C PHE A 78 -6.64 -8.54 -6.81
N LYS A 79 -7.52 -8.36 -5.84
CA LYS A 79 -8.07 -9.51 -5.14
C LYS A 79 -8.90 -10.37 -6.07
N GLU A 80 -9.65 -9.75 -6.96
CA GLU A 80 -10.41 -10.49 -7.93
C GLU A 80 -9.50 -11.24 -8.88
N PHE A 81 -8.43 -10.58 -9.29
CA PHE A 81 -7.46 -11.18 -10.17
C PHE A 81 -6.83 -12.40 -9.50
N GLN A 82 -6.46 -12.27 -8.23
CA GLN A 82 -5.86 -13.38 -7.51
C GLN A 82 -6.80 -14.53 -7.29
N LYS A 83 -8.09 -14.26 -7.22
CA LYS A 83 -9.03 -15.33 -7.04
C LYS A 83 -9.24 -16.12 -8.29
N GLY A 84 -8.55 -15.80 -9.33
CA GLY A 84 -8.68 -16.56 -10.52
C GLY A 84 -9.69 -16.04 -11.47
N GLY A 85 -10.02 -14.81 -11.30
CA GLY A 85 -10.92 -14.21 -12.21
C GLY A 85 -10.42 -14.32 -13.58
N ILE A 86 -9.16 -14.51 -13.63
CA ILE A 86 -8.64 -14.62 -14.86
C ILE A 86 -9.11 -15.75 -15.56
N LEU A 87 -9.54 -16.64 -14.93
CA LEU A 87 -9.91 -17.69 -15.57
C LEU A 87 -11.00 -17.64 -16.37
N VAL A 88 -11.40 -16.91 -16.29
CA VAL A 88 -12.40 -16.81 -16.97
C VAL A 88 -12.34 -16.92 -18.18
N GLU A 89 -12.06 -17.16 -18.17
CA GLU A 89 -12.14 -17.24 -19.02
C GLU A 89 -12.29 -17.54 -19.54
#